data_9059a3ecd876c932b5d49e7445aaaf8a
#
_entry.id   9059a3ecd876c932b5d49e7445aaaf8a
#
_cell.length_a   1.000
_cell.length_b   1.000
_cell.length_c   1.000
_cell.angle_alpha   90.00
_cell.angle_beta   90.00
_cell.angle_gamma   90.00
#
_symmetry.space_group_name_H-M   'P 1'
#
loop_
_entity.id
_entity.type
_entity.pdbx_description
1 polymer ?
#
loop_
_entity_poly.entity_id
_entity_poly.type
_entity_poly.pdbx_seq_one_letter_code
_entity_poly.pdbx_strand_id
1 'polypeptide(L)'
;MACPDERSFTAVDKVTHGLRTLPVVEKYGIVRVCPTPAAKFDIDGLLEGLADEFAGYGFDSYHQYETRVLHRRINWKLAVDTFLESYHIGVLHRETISPLFYANRSTFNGFGRNLRWTLPRRTIGELRALPEQQWDLIAHLRSCIYCSPTPYWS
;
A
#
# COMPACT_ATOMS: atom_id res chain seq x y z
N MET A 1 -13.67 29.17 12.43
CA MET A 1 -12.61 28.61 13.29
C MET A 1 -12.76 29.17 14.70
N ALA A 2 -12.68 28.33 15.73
CA ALA A 2 -12.60 28.79 17.13
C ALA A 2 -11.13 29.11 17.45
N CYS A 3 -10.87 30.25 18.03
CA CYS A 3 -9.55 30.64 18.54
C CYS A 3 -9.64 30.68 20.07
N PRO A 4 -9.06 29.71 20.80
CA PRO A 4 -8.97 29.79 22.25
C PRO A 4 -8.18 31.05 22.64
N ASP A 5 -8.67 31.79 23.64
CA ASP A 5 -8.04 33.04 24.08
C ASP A 5 -7.84 34.09 22.96
N GLU A 6 -8.91 34.36 22.21
CA GLU A 6 -8.91 35.31 21.09
C GLU A 6 -8.31 36.67 21.40
N ARG A 7 -8.39 37.10 22.66
CA ARG A 7 -7.84 38.39 23.09
C ARG A 7 -6.32 38.47 23.01
N SER A 8 -5.64 37.33 23.12
CA SER A 8 -4.18 37.24 22.99
C SER A 8 -3.70 37.21 21.54
N PHE A 9 -4.63 37.04 20.59
CA PHE A 9 -4.32 36.90 19.15
C PHE A 9 -4.96 38.03 18.33
N THR A 10 -4.78 39.27 18.72
CA THR A 10 -5.43 40.44 18.11
C THR A 10 -5.08 40.67 16.64
N ALA A 11 -3.97 40.15 16.16
CA ALA A 11 -3.48 40.29 14.79
C ALA A 11 -3.83 39.11 13.87
N VAL A 12 -4.55 38.09 14.37
CA VAL A 12 -4.90 36.91 13.56
C VAL A 12 -6.23 37.09 12.85
N ASP A 13 -6.19 37.20 11.53
CA ASP A 13 -7.39 37.15 10.70
C ASP A 13 -7.87 35.68 10.55
N LYS A 14 -9.02 35.37 11.13
CA LYS A 14 -9.64 34.04 11.10
C LYS A 14 -9.97 33.54 9.68
N VAL A 15 -10.13 34.44 8.72
CA VAL A 15 -10.44 34.10 7.33
C VAL A 15 -9.19 33.53 6.66
N THR A 16 -8.04 34.13 6.93
CA THR A 16 -6.77 33.76 6.26
C THR A 16 -5.95 32.71 7.03
N HIS A 17 -6.22 32.51 8.32
CA HIS A 17 -5.50 31.58 9.20
C HIS A 17 -6.29 30.29 9.51
N GLY A 18 -7.27 29.94 8.67
CA GLY A 18 -7.99 28.66 8.77
C GLY A 18 -7.13 27.46 8.33
N LEU A 19 -7.62 26.26 8.69
CA LEU A 19 -7.04 25.02 8.13
C LEU A 19 -7.23 25.00 6.62
N ARG A 20 -6.21 24.58 5.91
CA ARG A 20 -6.30 24.39 4.45
C ARG A 20 -7.00 23.08 4.16
N THR A 21 -7.96 23.10 3.24
CA THR A 21 -8.61 21.89 2.74
C THR A 21 -7.67 21.18 1.79
N LEU A 22 -7.49 19.88 2.03
CA LEU A 22 -6.73 18.99 1.17
C LEU A 22 -7.68 18.07 0.40
N PRO A 23 -7.37 17.71 -0.85
CA PRO A 23 -8.13 16.72 -1.59
C PRO A 23 -8.04 15.35 -0.90
N VAL A 24 -9.20 14.74 -0.69
CA VAL A 24 -9.34 13.40 -0.09
C VAL A 24 -10.23 12.56 -0.98
N VAL A 25 -9.83 11.33 -1.24
CA VAL A 25 -10.64 10.35 -1.97
C VAL A 25 -10.62 9.05 -1.20
N GLU A 26 -11.80 8.50 -0.97
CA GLU A 26 -11.99 7.12 -0.51
C GLU A 26 -12.36 6.26 -1.71
N LYS A 27 -11.56 5.24 -1.99
CA LYS A 27 -11.81 4.28 -3.06
C LYS A 27 -11.16 2.95 -2.75
N TYR A 28 -11.84 1.85 -3.06
CA TYR A 28 -11.38 0.50 -2.76
C TYR A 28 -11.10 0.25 -1.27
N GLY A 29 -11.90 0.86 -0.38
CA GLY A 29 -11.73 0.74 1.08
C GLY A 29 -10.47 1.43 1.65
N ILE A 30 -9.82 2.30 0.85
CA ILE A 30 -8.62 3.03 1.27
C ILE A 30 -8.84 4.54 1.11
N VAL A 31 -8.60 5.28 2.19
CA VAL A 31 -8.57 6.75 2.18
C VAL A 31 -7.20 7.24 1.73
N ARG A 32 -7.19 8.10 0.72
CA ARG A 32 -5.98 8.75 0.21
C ARG A 32 -6.11 10.25 0.31
N VAL A 33 -5.04 10.90 0.76
CA VAL A 33 -4.98 12.36 0.92
C VAL A 33 -3.86 12.90 0.03
N CYS A 34 -4.17 13.93 -0.76
CA CYS A 34 -3.14 14.67 -1.48
C CYS A 34 -2.66 15.84 -0.61
N PRO A 35 -1.35 15.94 -0.29
CA PRO A 35 -0.82 17.03 0.53
C PRO A 35 -0.79 18.38 -0.17
N THR A 36 -1.03 18.41 -1.48
CA THR A 36 -1.09 19.65 -2.27
C THR A 36 -2.51 20.19 -2.32
N PRO A 37 -2.79 21.38 -1.76
CA PRO A 37 -4.10 21.98 -1.82
C PRO A 37 -4.58 22.18 -3.27
N ALA A 38 -5.88 21.96 -3.50
CA ALA A 38 -6.54 22.14 -4.81
C ALA A 38 -5.97 21.27 -5.97
N ALA A 39 -5.11 20.29 -5.68
CA ALA A 39 -4.64 19.35 -6.70
C ALA A 39 -5.79 18.47 -7.21
N LYS A 40 -5.76 18.12 -8.48
CA LYS A 40 -6.62 17.07 -9.03
C LYS A 40 -6.10 15.72 -8.56
N PHE A 41 -7.02 14.87 -8.12
CA PHE A 41 -6.67 13.59 -7.51
C PHE A 41 -7.43 12.46 -8.21
N ASP A 42 -6.76 11.83 -9.15
CA ASP A 42 -7.25 10.66 -9.90
C ASP A 42 -6.59 9.39 -9.35
N ILE A 43 -7.37 8.58 -8.63
CA ILE A 43 -6.89 7.34 -8.01
C ILE A 43 -6.62 6.27 -9.06
N ASP A 44 -7.46 6.12 -10.07
CA ASP A 44 -7.30 5.07 -11.08
C ASP A 44 -6.07 5.36 -11.94
N GLY A 45 -5.87 6.63 -12.32
CA GLY A 45 -4.67 7.07 -12.99
C GLY A 45 -3.40 6.85 -12.15
N LEU A 46 -3.48 7.01 -10.81
CA LEU A 46 -2.35 6.72 -9.93
C LEU A 46 -2.06 5.21 -9.78
N LEU A 47 -3.08 4.36 -9.86
CA LEU A 47 -2.94 2.92 -9.73
C LEU A 47 -2.45 2.25 -11.02
N GLU A 48 -2.60 2.90 -12.17
CA GLU A 48 -2.02 2.48 -13.45
C GLU A 48 -2.25 0.99 -13.79
N GLY A 49 -3.50 0.55 -13.74
CA GLY A 49 -3.87 -0.84 -14.06
C GLY A 49 -3.97 -1.78 -12.85
N LEU A 50 -3.70 -1.30 -11.63
CA LEU A 50 -3.93 -2.06 -10.40
C LEU A 50 -5.33 -1.87 -9.81
N ALA A 51 -6.19 -1.06 -10.45
CA ALA A 51 -7.50 -0.70 -9.93
C ALA A 51 -8.40 -1.93 -9.68
N ASP A 52 -8.46 -2.86 -10.64
CA ASP A 52 -9.27 -4.08 -10.53
C ASP A 52 -8.76 -5.01 -9.41
N GLU A 53 -7.44 -5.09 -9.25
CA GLU A 53 -6.84 -5.86 -8.16
C GLU A 53 -7.18 -5.26 -6.79
N PHE A 54 -7.12 -3.94 -6.66
CA PHE A 54 -7.53 -3.24 -5.43
C PHE A 54 -9.02 -3.42 -5.13
N ALA A 55 -9.88 -3.37 -6.14
CA ALA A 55 -11.30 -3.64 -5.99
C ALA A 55 -11.56 -5.08 -5.49
N GLY A 56 -10.77 -6.04 -5.98
CA GLY A 56 -10.88 -7.44 -5.59
C GLY A 56 -10.44 -7.77 -4.15
N TYR A 57 -9.66 -6.90 -3.50
CA TYR A 57 -9.23 -7.12 -2.11
C TYR A 57 -10.35 -6.93 -1.08
N GLY A 58 -11.40 -6.15 -1.38
CA GLY A 58 -12.51 -5.92 -0.48
C GLY A 58 -12.11 -5.27 0.86
N PHE A 59 -11.19 -4.33 0.85
CA PHE A 59 -10.67 -3.67 2.07
C PHE A 59 -11.74 -2.98 2.91
N ASP A 60 -12.85 -2.57 2.30
CA ASP A 60 -14.01 -1.99 2.96
C ASP A 60 -14.70 -2.95 3.95
N SER A 61 -14.51 -4.26 3.76
CA SER A 61 -15.02 -5.30 4.68
C SER A 61 -14.05 -5.64 5.82
N TYR A 62 -12.82 -5.09 5.81
CA TYR A 62 -11.82 -5.42 6.81
C TYR A 62 -12.04 -4.64 8.10
N HIS A 63 -11.80 -5.29 9.22
CA HIS A 63 -11.82 -4.68 10.54
C HIS A 63 -10.41 -4.50 11.07
N GLN A 64 -10.14 -3.32 11.64
CA GLN A 64 -8.88 -3.09 12.31
C GLN A 64 -8.76 -4.01 13.53
N TYR A 65 -7.74 -4.87 13.52
CA TYR A 65 -7.45 -5.76 14.66
C TYR A 65 -6.54 -5.09 15.68
N GLU A 66 -5.40 -4.53 15.23
CA GLU A 66 -4.42 -3.91 16.11
C GLU A 66 -3.56 -2.90 15.34
N THR A 67 -3.11 -1.85 16.02
CA THR A 67 -2.06 -0.94 15.52
C THR A 67 -0.85 -1.03 16.41
N ARG A 68 0.32 -1.34 15.83
CA ARG A 68 1.61 -1.32 16.52
C ARG A 68 2.51 -0.27 15.89
N VAL A 69 3.08 0.60 16.71
CA VAL A 69 4.04 1.62 16.29
C VAL A 69 5.43 1.21 16.73
N LEU A 70 6.33 1.03 15.77
CA LEU A 70 7.72 0.66 16.00
C LEU A 70 8.63 1.82 15.61
N HIS A 71 9.28 2.45 16.59
CA HIS A 71 10.28 3.49 16.33
C HIS A 71 11.63 2.85 16.04
N ARG A 72 12.17 3.07 14.85
CA ARG A 72 13.48 2.58 14.41
C ARG A 72 14.28 3.67 13.73
N ARG A 73 15.59 3.70 13.94
CA ARG A 73 16.53 4.58 13.24
C ARG A 73 17.06 3.89 11.99
N ILE A 74 16.21 3.79 10.97
CA ILE A 74 16.57 3.19 9.69
C ILE A 74 16.17 4.12 8.54
N ASN A 75 16.82 3.95 7.40
CA ASN A 75 16.37 4.58 6.17
C ASN A 75 15.09 3.88 5.70
N TRP A 76 14.01 4.63 5.49
CA TRP A 76 12.74 4.09 5.04
C TRP A 76 12.82 3.35 3.69
N LYS A 77 13.76 3.75 2.81
CA LYS A 77 14.01 3.05 1.54
C LYS A 77 14.46 1.61 1.76
N LEU A 78 15.36 1.38 2.73
CA LEU A 78 15.78 0.03 3.10
C LEU A 78 14.63 -0.81 3.66
N ALA A 79 13.71 -0.20 4.40
CA ALA A 79 12.51 -0.90 4.85
C ALA A 79 11.63 -1.33 3.66
N VAL A 80 11.42 -0.45 2.68
CA VAL A 80 10.68 -0.79 1.45
C VAL A 80 11.40 -1.90 0.67
N ASP A 81 12.71 -1.78 0.48
CA ASP A 81 13.50 -2.78 -0.26
C ASP A 81 13.39 -4.16 0.39
N THR A 82 13.42 -4.24 1.73
CA THR A 82 13.22 -5.49 2.46
C THR A 82 11.86 -6.13 2.18
N PHE A 83 10.80 -5.34 2.02
CA PHE A 83 9.47 -5.85 1.68
C PHE A 83 9.30 -6.23 0.20
N LEU A 84 10.23 -5.80 -0.66
CA LEU A 84 10.21 -6.06 -2.10
C LEU A 84 11.26 -7.09 -2.54
N GLU A 85 11.90 -7.79 -1.60
CA GLU A 85 12.82 -8.88 -1.89
C GLU A 85 12.45 -10.14 -1.08
N SER A 86 12.94 -11.29 -1.50
CA SER A 86 12.61 -12.57 -0.87
C SER A 86 13.81 -13.33 -0.28
N TYR A 87 15.02 -12.80 -0.43
CA TYR A 87 16.25 -13.49 -0.01
C TYR A 87 16.32 -13.68 1.50
N HIS A 88 15.87 -12.68 2.29
CA HIS A 88 15.85 -12.77 3.75
C HIS A 88 14.87 -13.83 4.26
N ILE A 89 13.85 -14.20 3.47
CA ILE A 89 12.83 -15.18 3.89
C ILE A 89 13.47 -16.53 4.24
N GLY A 90 14.43 -16.96 3.42
CA GLY A 90 15.14 -18.24 3.65
C GLY A 90 16.02 -18.25 4.89
N VAL A 91 16.42 -17.08 5.40
CA VAL A 91 17.32 -16.93 6.55
C VAL A 91 16.56 -16.46 7.79
N LEU A 92 15.94 -15.28 7.72
CA LEU A 92 15.27 -14.67 8.87
C LEU A 92 13.91 -15.30 9.18
N HIS A 93 13.19 -15.76 8.17
CA HIS A 93 11.86 -16.36 8.28
C HIS A 93 11.87 -17.86 7.98
N ARG A 94 12.98 -18.52 8.23
CA ARG A 94 13.21 -19.92 7.87
C ARG A 94 12.16 -20.86 8.46
N GLU A 95 11.73 -20.61 9.70
CA GLU A 95 10.80 -21.47 10.42
C GLU A 95 9.34 -21.00 10.35
N THR A 96 9.08 -19.78 9.84
CA THR A 96 7.75 -19.17 9.82
C THR A 96 7.18 -19.03 8.43
N ILE A 97 7.81 -18.25 7.57
CA ILE A 97 7.30 -17.90 6.23
C ILE A 97 7.88 -18.81 5.15
N SER A 98 9.18 -19.15 5.25
CA SER A 98 9.88 -19.95 4.24
C SER A 98 9.24 -21.30 3.94
N PRO A 99 8.64 -22.04 4.90
CA PRO A 99 7.95 -23.29 4.61
C PRO A 99 6.70 -23.13 3.77
N LEU A 100 6.14 -21.91 3.69
CA LEU A 100 4.88 -21.62 2.98
C LEU A 100 5.10 -21.20 1.52
N PHE A 101 6.29 -20.71 1.17
CA PHE A 101 6.54 -20.07 -0.11
C PHE A 101 7.80 -20.58 -0.82
N TYR A 102 7.85 -20.39 -2.15
CA TYR A 102 9.06 -20.53 -2.94
C TYR A 102 9.79 -19.18 -3.00
N ALA A 103 10.59 -18.88 -1.99
CA ALA A 103 11.28 -17.60 -1.86
C ALA A 103 12.20 -17.24 -3.04
N ASN A 104 12.66 -18.21 -3.81
CA ASN A 104 13.53 -18.03 -4.98
C ASN A 104 12.75 -17.95 -6.31
N ARG A 105 11.44 -17.80 -6.29
CA ARG A 105 10.58 -17.80 -7.50
C ARG A 105 9.59 -16.64 -7.45
N SER A 106 10.08 -15.45 -7.22
CA SER A 106 9.26 -14.24 -7.25
C SER A 106 9.22 -13.62 -8.64
N THR A 107 8.13 -12.92 -8.92
CA THR A 107 7.97 -12.09 -10.12
C THR A 107 7.69 -10.64 -9.74
N PHE A 108 8.12 -9.73 -10.61
CA PHE A 108 7.92 -8.29 -10.45
C PHE A 108 7.19 -7.75 -11.65
N ASN A 109 6.15 -6.96 -11.42
CA ASN A 109 5.40 -6.27 -12.44
C ASN A 109 5.36 -4.78 -12.12
N GLY A 110 5.81 -3.95 -13.05
CA GLY A 110 5.73 -2.50 -12.96
C GLY A 110 4.39 -1.99 -13.48
N PHE A 111 3.81 -1.03 -12.77
CA PHE A 111 2.60 -0.29 -13.14
C PHE A 111 2.89 1.20 -12.97
N GLY A 112 3.58 1.78 -13.96
CA GLY A 112 4.13 3.12 -13.88
C GLY A 112 5.09 3.26 -12.69
N ARG A 113 4.67 3.99 -11.68
CA ARG A 113 5.45 4.19 -10.44
C ARG A 113 5.18 3.13 -9.36
N ASN A 114 4.19 2.26 -9.58
CA ASN A 114 3.82 1.23 -8.65
C ASN A 114 4.51 -0.08 -9.02
N LEU A 115 4.73 -0.92 -8.04
CA LEU A 115 5.35 -2.23 -8.21
C LEU A 115 4.50 -3.28 -7.52
N ARG A 116 4.22 -4.36 -8.24
CA ARG A 116 3.67 -5.58 -7.67
C ARG A 116 4.76 -6.64 -7.63
N TRP A 117 5.07 -7.11 -6.44
CA TRP A 117 5.89 -8.28 -6.22
C TRP A 117 4.99 -9.46 -5.84
N THR A 118 5.17 -10.59 -6.53
CA THR A 118 4.36 -11.79 -6.32
C THR A 118 5.25 -12.97 -5.97
N LEU A 119 4.86 -13.71 -4.93
CA LEU A 119 5.56 -14.86 -4.40
C LEU A 119 4.64 -16.09 -4.40
N PRO A 120 5.00 -17.19 -5.10
CA PRO A 120 4.17 -18.38 -5.12
C PRO A 120 4.23 -19.16 -3.81
N ARG A 121 3.08 -19.61 -3.35
CA ARG A 121 2.98 -20.58 -2.27
C ARG A 121 3.46 -21.95 -2.77
N ARG A 122 3.91 -22.80 -1.86
CA ARG A 122 4.30 -24.18 -2.22
C ARG A 122 3.15 -25.01 -2.76
N THR A 123 1.92 -24.69 -2.38
CA THR A 123 0.69 -25.29 -2.89
C THR A 123 0.42 -24.98 -4.36
N ILE A 124 1.14 -24.05 -5.01
CA ILE A 124 0.95 -23.72 -6.43
C ILE A 124 1.13 -24.96 -7.34
N GLY A 125 1.88 -25.95 -6.88
CA GLY A 125 2.06 -27.21 -7.62
C GLY A 125 0.77 -28.01 -7.79
N GLU A 126 -0.22 -27.82 -6.93
CA GLU A 126 -1.51 -28.49 -6.95
C GLU A 126 -2.33 -28.08 -8.18
N LEU A 127 -2.11 -26.86 -8.69
CA LEU A 127 -2.79 -26.35 -9.89
C LEU A 127 -2.50 -27.19 -11.14
N ARG A 128 -1.36 -27.89 -11.18
CA ARG A 128 -1.03 -28.76 -12.34
C ARG A 128 -2.00 -29.90 -12.54
N ALA A 129 -2.72 -30.31 -11.49
CA ALA A 129 -3.72 -31.37 -11.56
C ALA A 129 -5.10 -30.86 -12.02
N LEU A 130 -5.27 -29.55 -12.16
CA LEU A 130 -6.53 -28.91 -12.51
C LEU A 130 -6.46 -28.30 -13.92
N PRO A 131 -7.58 -28.28 -14.65
CA PRO A 131 -7.71 -27.45 -15.84
C PRO A 131 -7.44 -25.98 -15.54
N GLU A 132 -6.82 -25.24 -16.46
CA GLU A 132 -6.43 -23.83 -16.26
C GLU A 132 -7.60 -22.92 -15.86
N GLN A 133 -8.81 -23.22 -16.36
CA GLN A 133 -10.03 -22.47 -16.03
C GLN A 133 -10.46 -22.61 -14.56
N GLN A 134 -9.92 -23.59 -13.83
CA GLN A 134 -10.17 -23.85 -12.42
C GLN A 134 -9.06 -23.34 -11.50
N TRP A 135 -8.05 -22.65 -12.04
CA TRP A 135 -6.96 -22.15 -11.23
C TRP A 135 -7.40 -20.95 -10.39
N ASP A 136 -7.35 -21.12 -9.08
CA ASP A 136 -7.46 -20.02 -8.11
C ASP A 136 -6.07 -19.49 -7.78
N LEU A 137 -5.59 -18.55 -8.59
CA LEU A 137 -4.28 -17.95 -8.40
C LEU A 137 -4.19 -17.14 -7.09
N ILE A 138 -5.29 -16.57 -6.61
CA ILE A 138 -5.30 -15.77 -5.37
C ILE A 138 -4.98 -16.66 -4.17
N ALA A 139 -5.54 -17.88 -4.12
CA ALA A 139 -5.25 -18.82 -3.05
C ALA A 139 -3.78 -19.29 -3.04
N HIS A 140 -3.11 -19.31 -4.20
CA HIS A 140 -1.78 -19.88 -4.37
C HIS A 140 -0.66 -18.85 -4.56
N LEU A 141 -0.98 -17.57 -4.57
CA LEU A 141 -0.03 -16.47 -4.68
C LEU A 141 -0.11 -15.54 -3.48
N ARG A 142 0.99 -14.91 -3.16
CA ARG A 142 1.03 -13.76 -2.25
C ARG A 142 1.55 -12.57 -3.02
N SER A 143 0.77 -11.53 -3.12
CA SER A 143 1.18 -10.27 -3.71
C SER A 143 1.50 -9.25 -2.63
N CYS A 144 2.54 -8.47 -2.86
CA CYS A 144 2.85 -7.27 -2.13
C CYS A 144 2.90 -6.12 -3.14
N ILE A 145 2.09 -5.11 -2.91
CA ILE A 145 2.01 -3.96 -3.82
C ILE A 145 2.62 -2.76 -3.13
N TYR A 146 3.62 -2.18 -3.76
CA TYR A 146 4.15 -0.89 -3.41
C TYR A 146 3.52 0.18 -4.29
N CYS A 147 2.73 1.05 -3.70
CA CYS A 147 2.24 2.26 -4.35
C CYS A 147 3.12 3.43 -3.95
N SER A 148 3.79 4.05 -4.93
CA SER A 148 4.64 5.20 -4.66
C SER A 148 3.83 6.34 -4.03
N PRO A 149 4.24 6.86 -2.86
CA PRO A 149 3.51 7.93 -2.19
C PRO A 149 3.74 9.31 -2.84
N THR A 150 4.67 9.41 -3.78
CA THR A 150 5.05 10.72 -4.33
C THR A 150 4.24 11.09 -5.56
N PRO A 151 3.54 12.23 -5.56
CA PRO A 151 3.20 12.92 -6.80
C PRO A 151 4.49 13.42 -7.45
N TYR A 152 4.51 13.51 -8.77
CA TYR A 152 5.65 13.96 -9.56
C TYR A 152 6.53 15.02 -8.88
N TRP A 153 7.80 14.70 -8.67
CA TRP A 153 8.84 15.69 -8.68
C TRP A 153 9.35 15.73 -10.13
N SER A 154 8.79 16.61 -10.91
CA SER A 154 9.38 17.07 -12.17
C SER A 154 10.45 18.10 -11.86
#